data_7db899f2f145f537145112ac8ebcd133
#
_entry.id   7db899f2f145f537145112ac8ebcd133
#
_cell.length_a   1.000
_cell.length_b   1.000
_cell.length_c   1.000
_cell.angle_alpha   90.00
_cell.angle_beta   90.00
_cell.angle_gamma   90.00
#
_symmetry.space_group_name_H-M   'P 1'
#
loop_
_entity.id
_entity.type
_entity.pdbx_description
1 polymer ?
#
loop_
_entity_poly.entity_id
_entity_poly.type
_entity_poly.pdbx_seq_one_letter_code
_entity_poly.pdbx_strand_id
1 'polypeptide(L)'
;MAHFAELDKNNVVLRVCVVDNKHVPSDKHVDGETWCTNFWGGTWKQTSYNNKSRGEFASTGWLWEPTKEKFYVAKPSGHDSWTLEETDSKLTWQPPVDWFNTEDCKLADNSDVKITINTWNESAQTWKGQHHKTEANGNLTITNFTWNKSTKVWDRD
;
A
#
# COMPACT_ATOMS: atom_id res chain seq x y z
N MET A 1 4.08 -14.40 -22.49
CA MET A 1 4.71 -14.83 -21.22
C MET A 1 3.77 -14.50 -20.07
N ALA A 2 3.55 -15.44 -19.17
CA ALA A 2 2.73 -15.27 -17.97
C ALA A 2 3.61 -15.24 -16.73
N HIS A 3 3.18 -14.54 -15.69
CA HIS A 3 3.91 -14.40 -14.44
C HIS A 3 3.16 -15.14 -13.33
N PHE A 4 3.89 -15.86 -12.49
CA PHE A 4 3.33 -16.64 -11.38
C PHE A 4 4.12 -16.39 -10.10
N ALA A 5 3.41 -16.12 -9.02
CA ALA A 5 3.95 -15.95 -7.68
C ALA A 5 3.86 -17.27 -6.91
N GLU A 6 4.97 -17.73 -6.34
CA GLU A 6 5.01 -18.82 -5.38
C GLU A 6 4.62 -18.31 -4.00
N LEU A 7 3.72 -19.02 -3.34
CA LEU A 7 3.24 -18.69 -2.00
C LEU A 7 3.73 -19.69 -0.97
N ASP A 8 4.08 -19.20 0.20
CA ASP A 8 4.28 -20.04 1.38
C ASP A 8 2.94 -20.46 2.03
N LYS A 9 3.02 -21.23 3.13
CA LYS A 9 1.84 -21.68 3.89
C LYS A 9 0.99 -20.55 4.50
N ASN A 10 1.54 -19.35 4.60
CA ASN A 10 0.86 -18.15 5.13
C ASN A 10 0.41 -17.19 4.01
N ASN A 11 0.41 -17.63 2.76
CA ASN A 11 0.10 -16.85 1.57
C ASN A 11 1.07 -15.67 1.32
N VAL A 12 2.31 -15.76 1.83
CA VAL A 12 3.37 -14.79 1.54
C VAL A 12 4.06 -15.15 0.24
N VAL A 13 4.26 -14.18 -0.64
CA VAL A 13 4.97 -14.35 -1.91
C VAL A 13 6.46 -14.59 -1.66
N LEU A 14 6.94 -15.76 -2.03
CA LEU A 14 8.34 -16.16 -1.93
C LEU A 14 9.17 -15.65 -3.11
N ARG A 15 8.62 -15.78 -4.32
CA ARG A 15 9.24 -15.34 -5.57
C ARG A 15 8.20 -15.21 -6.68
N VAL A 16 8.57 -14.53 -7.76
CA VAL A 16 7.77 -14.44 -8.98
C VAL A 16 8.59 -15.00 -10.15
N CYS A 17 7.99 -15.91 -10.92
CA CYS A 17 8.61 -16.53 -12.07
C CYS A 17 7.84 -16.21 -13.35
N VAL A 18 8.57 -16.22 -14.47
CA VAL A 18 8.00 -16.05 -15.80
C VAL A 18 7.90 -17.41 -16.47
N VAL A 19 6.75 -17.73 -17.03
CA VAL A 19 6.50 -18.98 -17.75
C VAL A 19 6.16 -18.67 -19.21
N ASP A 20 6.74 -19.44 -20.14
CA ASP A 20 6.46 -19.31 -21.55
C ASP A 20 5.01 -19.73 -21.84
N ASN A 21 4.33 -19.01 -22.74
CA ASN A 21 2.94 -19.27 -23.13
C ASN A 21 2.71 -20.70 -23.65
N LYS A 22 3.72 -21.35 -24.22
CA LYS A 22 3.62 -22.76 -24.65
C LYS A 22 3.27 -23.72 -23.52
N HIS A 23 3.60 -23.37 -22.26
CA HIS A 23 3.29 -24.13 -21.06
C HIS A 23 1.99 -23.67 -20.37
N VAL A 24 1.36 -22.61 -20.91
CA VAL A 24 0.10 -22.05 -20.41
C VAL A 24 -0.83 -21.90 -21.62
N PRO A 25 -1.31 -23.02 -22.19
CA PRO A 25 -2.00 -23.03 -23.49
C PRO A 25 -3.38 -22.37 -23.47
N SER A 26 -3.96 -22.14 -22.30
CA SER A 26 -5.22 -21.43 -22.15
C SER A 26 -5.01 -20.10 -21.43
N ASP A 27 -5.92 -19.14 -21.63
CA ASP A 27 -5.94 -17.88 -20.87
C ASP A 27 -6.43 -18.06 -19.42
N LYS A 28 -6.67 -19.29 -19.01
CA LYS A 28 -7.10 -19.61 -17.65
C LYS A 28 -5.88 -19.73 -16.74
N HIS A 29 -5.81 -18.85 -15.76
CA HIS A 29 -4.72 -18.85 -14.76
C HIS A 29 -4.55 -20.19 -14.03
N VAL A 30 -5.62 -20.96 -13.84
CA VAL A 30 -5.59 -22.27 -13.19
C VAL A 30 -4.65 -23.29 -13.90
N ASP A 31 -4.56 -23.24 -15.21
CA ASP A 31 -3.71 -24.17 -15.97
C ASP A 31 -2.23 -23.86 -15.77
N GLY A 32 -1.87 -22.58 -15.75
CA GLY A 32 -0.50 -22.16 -15.48
C GLY A 32 -0.11 -22.38 -14.01
N GLU A 33 -1.01 -22.16 -13.08
CA GLU A 33 -0.80 -22.46 -11.67
C GLU A 33 -0.56 -23.96 -11.44
N THR A 34 -1.36 -24.80 -12.08
CA THR A 34 -1.20 -26.27 -12.05
C THR A 34 0.12 -26.69 -12.70
N TRP A 35 0.50 -26.11 -13.83
CA TRP A 35 1.77 -26.39 -14.46
C TRP A 35 2.96 -26.04 -13.55
N CYS A 36 2.93 -24.86 -12.91
CA CYS A 36 3.97 -24.42 -11.98
C CYS A 36 4.08 -25.38 -10.79
N THR A 37 2.94 -25.79 -10.21
CA THR A 37 2.90 -26.76 -9.10
C THR A 37 3.48 -28.11 -9.50
N ASN A 38 3.16 -28.62 -10.68
CA ASN A 38 3.68 -29.89 -11.18
C ASN A 38 5.17 -29.83 -11.49
N PHE A 39 5.68 -28.70 -11.94
CA PHE A 39 7.07 -28.53 -12.35
C PHE A 39 8.01 -28.19 -11.18
N TRP A 40 7.61 -27.27 -10.29
CA TRP A 40 8.43 -26.77 -9.18
C TRP A 40 7.96 -27.22 -7.81
N GLY A 41 6.76 -27.81 -7.69
CA GLY A 41 6.09 -28.02 -6.41
C GLY A 41 5.52 -26.71 -5.86
N GLY A 42 5.02 -26.75 -4.62
CA GLY A 42 4.50 -25.57 -3.93
C GLY A 42 3.14 -25.09 -4.40
N THR A 43 2.77 -23.88 -3.98
CA THR A 43 1.51 -23.21 -4.32
C THR A 43 1.79 -21.99 -5.18
N TRP A 44 1.12 -21.89 -6.29
CA TRP A 44 1.35 -20.83 -7.28
C TRP A 44 0.08 -20.08 -7.61
N LYS A 45 0.18 -18.76 -7.79
CA LYS A 45 -0.89 -17.90 -8.25
C LYS A 45 -0.41 -17.00 -9.38
N GLN A 46 -1.17 -16.94 -10.47
CA GLN A 46 -0.86 -16.03 -11.56
C GLN A 46 -0.97 -14.58 -11.11
N THR A 47 -0.01 -13.75 -11.50
CA THR A 47 -0.02 -12.29 -11.27
C THR A 47 0.04 -11.55 -12.60
N SER A 48 -0.53 -10.36 -12.65
CA SER A 48 -0.66 -9.57 -13.88
C SER A 48 0.35 -8.43 -13.90
N TYR A 49 1.32 -8.50 -14.81
CA TYR A 49 2.33 -7.43 -14.99
C TYR A 49 1.72 -6.04 -15.24
N ASN A 50 0.55 -5.98 -15.88
CA ASN A 50 -0.15 -4.74 -16.18
C ASN A 50 -1.26 -4.41 -15.16
N ASN A 51 -1.29 -5.06 -14.01
CA ASN A 51 -2.33 -4.90 -12.96
C ASN A 51 -3.78 -5.07 -13.51
N LYS A 52 -3.95 -5.87 -14.55
CA LYS A 52 -5.26 -6.09 -15.20
C LYS A 52 -6.15 -7.07 -14.45
N SER A 53 -5.56 -7.87 -13.58
CA SER A 53 -6.27 -8.87 -12.78
C SER A 53 -5.54 -9.10 -11.46
N ARG A 54 -6.28 -9.53 -10.43
CA ARG A 54 -5.77 -9.94 -9.13
C ARG A 54 -5.02 -8.84 -8.37
N GLY A 55 -5.47 -7.61 -8.51
CA GLY A 55 -4.91 -6.45 -7.83
C GLY A 55 -3.60 -5.99 -8.46
N GLU A 56 -2.59 -5.73 -7.65
CA GLU A 56 -1.29 -5.28 -8.12
C GLU A 56 -0.37 -6.45 -8.50
N PHE A 57 0.66 -6.16 -9.30
CA PHE A 57 1.68 -7.15 -9.66
C PHE A 57 2.43 -7.60 -8.42
N ALA A 58 2.42 -8.91 -8.15
CA ALA A 58 3.01 -9.50 -6.96
C ALA A 58 4.52 -9.26 -6.87
N SER A 59 5.00 -9.02 -5.66
CA SER A 59 6.41 -8.91 -5.34
C SER A 59 6.75 -9.77 -4.11
N THR A 60 7.99 -10.18 -3.95
CA THR A 60 8.45 -10.94 -2.79
C THR A 60 8.10 -10.24 -1.49
N GLY A 61 7.55 -10.97 -0.53
CA GLY A 61 7.08 -10.44 0.76
C GLY A 61 5.66 -9.87 0.73
N TRP A 62 5.03 -9.79 -0.42
CA TRP A 62 3.62 -9.43 -0.52
C TRP A 62 2.74 -10.60 -0.08
N LEU A 63 1.44 -10.35 0.08
CA LEU A 63 0.47 -11.31 0.54
C LEU A 63 -0.57 -11.59 -0.54
N TRP A 64 -1.12 -12.80 -0.50
CA TRP A 64 -2.26 -13.21 -1.31
C TRP A 64 -3.50 -13.32 -0.43
N GLU A 65 -4.58 -12.63 -0.78
CA GLU A 65 -5.89 -12.78 -0.13
C GLU A 65 -6.74 -13.78 -0.94
N PRO A 66 -6.98 -15.00 -0.42
CA PRO A 66 -7.59 -16.07 -1.20
C PRO A 66 -9.08 -15.86 -1.51
N THR A 67 -9.83 -15.15 -0.65
CA THR A 67 -11.27 -14.92 -0.86
C THR A 67 -11.51 -13.89 -1.97
N LYS A 68 -10.69 -12.84 -2.00
CA LYS A 68 -10.76 -11.79 -3.00
C LYS A 68 -9.90 -12.06 -4.23
N GLU A 69 -9.06 -13.08 -4.17
CA GLU A 69 -8.09 -13.47 -5.19
C GLU A 69 -7.20 -12.29 -5.64
N LYS A 70 -6.59 -11.59 -4.67
CA LYS A 70 -5.77 -10.39 -4.92
C LYS A 70 -4.47 -10.41 -4.15
N PHE A 71 -3.43 -9.87 -4.80
CA PHE A 71 -2.16 -9.56 -4.14
C PHE A 71 -2.21 -8.18 -3.50
N TYR A 72 -1.55 -8.04 -2.36
CA TYR A 72 -1.45 -6.78 -1.65
C TYR A 72 -0.15 -6.68 -0.84
N VAL A 73 0.25 -5.46 -0.52
CA VAL A 73 1.45 -5.19 0.28
C VAL A 73 1.24 -5.62 1.73
N ALA A 74 2.24 -6.20 2.36
CA ALA A 74 2.20 -6.47 3.79
C ALA A 74 1.97 -5.18 4.58
N LYS A 75 1.25 -5.30 5.72
CA LYS A 75 0.97 -4.13 6.58
C LYS A 75 2.28 -3.44 6.95
N PRO A 76 2.43 -2.12 6.71
CA PRO A 76 3.61 -1.40 7.12
C PRO A 76 3.78 -1.41 8.64
N SER A 77 5.02 -1.48 9.11
CA SER A 77 5.33 -1.38 10.55
C SER A 77 4.83 -0.04 11.11
N GLY A 78 4.29 -0.06 12.33
CA GLY A 78 3.75 1.13 12.99
C GLY A 78 2.42 1.62 12.42
N HIS A 79 1.65 0.72 11.79
CA HIS A 79 0.33 0.99 11.23
C HIS A 79 -0.69 -0.07 11.68
N ASP A 80 -0.61 -0.51 12.94
CA ASP A 80 -1.42 -1.63 13.46
C ASP A 80 -2.93 -1.33 13.41
N SER A 81 -3.31 -0.06 13.59
CA SER A 81 -4.70 0.41 13.52
C SER A 81 -5.29 0.46 12.10
N TRP A 82 -4.47 0.36 11.07
CA TRP A 82 -4.95 0.41 9.69
C TRP A 82 -5.68 -0.87 9.29
N THR A 83 -6.74 -0.72 8.51
CA THR A 83 -7.55 -1.83 7.99
C THR A 83 -7.31 -2.06 6.51
N LEU A 84 -7.39 -3.33 6.08
CA LEU A 84 -7.25 -3.69 4.67
C LEU A 84 -8.60 -3.53 3.98
N GLU A 85 -8.65 -2.65 2.99
CA GLU A 85 -9.87 -2.34 2.25
C GLU A 85 -9.68 -2.50 0.74
N GLU A 86 -10.76 -2.76 0.04
CA GLU A 86 -10.75 -2.83 -1.41
C GLU A 86 -11.14 -1.49 -2.02
N THR A 87 -10.21 -0.86 -2.73
CA THR A 87 -10.39 0.40 -3.43
C THR A 87 -9.90 0.24 -4.87
N ASP A 88 -10.72 0.62 -5.85
CA ASP A 88 -10.38 0.55 -7.29
C ASP A 88 -9.85 -0.84 -7.72
N SER A 89 -10.52 -1.90 -7.25
CA SER A 89 -10.15 -3.31 -7.51
C SER A 89 -8.80 -3.74 -6.93
N LYS A 90 -8.20 -2.96 -6.05
CA LYS A 90 -6.97 -3.26 -5.31
C LYS A 90 -7.25 -3.38 -3.81
N LEU A 91 -6.41 -4.13 -3.11
CA LEU A 91 -6.42 -4.18 -1.64
C LEU A 91 -5.36 -3.20 -1.12
N THR A 92 -5.81 -2.23 -0.33
CA THR A 92 -4.97 -1.16 0.23
C THR A 92 -5.21 -1.00 1.72
N TRP A 93 -4.15 -0.67 2.46
CA TRP A 93 -4.26 -0.36 3.87
C TRP A 93 -4.79 1.06 4.04
N GLN A 94 -5.87 1.21 4.81
CA GLN A 94 -6.52 2.47 5.09
C GLN A 94 -6.37 2.86 6.56
N PRO A 95 -6.03 4.12 6.85
CA PRO A 95 -5.97 4.62 8.21
C PRO A 95 -7.38 4.71 8.82
N PRO A 96 -7.51 4.67 10.16
CA PRO A 96 -8.80 4.83 10.84
C PRO A 96 -9.35 6.27 10.80
N VAL A 97 -8.61 7.20 10.21
CA VAL A 97 -9.02 8.59 9.96
C VAL A 97 -8.82 8.92 8.49
N ASP A 98 -9.70 9.73 7.94
CA ASP A 98 -9.63 10.14 6.54
C ASP A 98 -8.26 10.74 6.19
N TRP A 99 -7.83 10.51 4.95
CA TRP A 99 -6.70 11.21 4.39
C TRP A 99 -7.01 12.71 4.31
N PHE A 100 -6.07 13.52 4.76
CA PHE A 100 -6.18 14.98 4.60
C PHE A 100 -5.79 15.38 3.16
N ASN A 101 -6.42 16.43 2.68
CA ASN A 101 -6.00 17.05 1.41
C ASN A 101 -4.78 17.96 1.66
N THR A 102 -3.68 17.66 0.99
CA THR A 102 -2.43 18.45 1.12
C THR A 102 -2.51 19.83 0.45
N GLU A 103 -3.49 20.04 -0.45
CA GLU A 103 -3.67 21.31 -1.17
C GLU A 103 -4.52 22.32 -0.35
N ASP A 104 -5.40 21.81 0.51
CA ASP A 104 -6.33 22.61 1.31
C ASP A 104 -6.08 22.52 2.81
N CYS A 105 -4.79 22.43 3.20
CA CYS A 105 -4.44 22.37 4.61
C CYS A 105 -4.75 23.70 5.32
N LYS A 106 -5.57 23.62 6.38
CA LYS A 106 -5.95 24.76 7.22
C LYS A 106 -5.53 24.56 8.66
N LEU A 107 -5.21 25.67 9.32
CA LEU A 107 -5.09 25.74 10.78
C LEU A 107 -6.44 26.03 11.43
N ALA A 108 -6.49 25.93 12.75
CA ALA A 108 -7.70 26.20 13.53
C ALA A 108 -8.23 27.65 13.36
N ASP A 109 -7.36 28.60 13.05
CA ASP A 109 -7.70 30.00 12.75
C ASP A 109 -8.10 30.22 11.27
N ASN A 110 -8.29 29.16 10.51
CA ASN A 110 -8.60 29.12 9.09
C ASN A 110 -7.50 29.68 8.15
N SER A 111 -6.31 29.95 8.67
CA SER A 111 -5.14 30.30 7.84
C SER A 111 -4.60 29.06 7.10
N ASP A 112 -3.98 29.30 5.94
CA ASP A 112 -3.36 28.23 5.15
C ASP A 112 -2.08 27.74 5.81
N VAL A 113 -1.87 26.42 5.78
CA VAL A 113 -0.63 25.81 6.22
C VAL A 113 -0.09 24.88 5.11
N LYS A 114 1.21 24.91 4.90
CA LYS A 114 1.89 24.00 3.99
C LYS A 114 2.53 22.87 4.79
N ILE A 115 2.05 21.64 4.61
CA ILE A 115 2.67 20.45 5.17
C ILE A 115 3.65 19.87 4.13
N THR A 116 4.95 19.88 4.44
CA THR A 116 6.02 19.40 3.56
C THR A 116 6.39 17.95 3.83
N ILE A 117 6.19 17.49 5.06
CA ILE A 117 6.39 16.10 5.49
C ILE A 117 5.22 15.72 6.39
N ASN A 118 4.67 14.53 6.17
CA ASN A 118 3.66 13.95 7.03
C ASN A 118 4.03 12.53 7.42
N THR A 119 3.68 12.14 8.64
CA THR A 119 3.90 10.81 9.21
C THR A 119 2.67 10.35 9.99
N TRP A 120 2.45 9.05 10.01
CA TRP A 120 1.42 8.44 10.84
C TRP A 120 1.92 8.31 12.29
N ASN A 121 1.10 8.68 13.26
CA ASN A 121 1.32 8.42 14.67
C ASN A 121 0.33 7.36 15.14
N GLU A 122 0.80 6.13 15.28
CA GLU A 122 -0.02 4.99 15.67
C GLU A 122 -0.63 5.13 17.07
N SER A 123 0.13 5.63 18.05
CA SER A 123 -0.34 5.78 19.43
C SER A 123 -1.51 6.77 19.53
N ALA A 124 -1.47 7.86 18.78
CA ALA A 124 -2.52 8.86 18.73
C ALA A 124 -3.59 8.57 17.66
N GLN A 125 -3.31 7.61 16.77
CA GLN A 125 -4.12 7.29 15.59
C GLN A 125 -4.49 8.54 14.79
N THR A 126 -3.46 9.34 14.47
CA THR A 126 -3.62 10.57 13.70
C THR A 126 -2.34 10.93 12.94
N TRP A 127 -2.45 11.88 12.03
CA TRP A 127 -1.32 12.38 11.26
C TRP A 127 -0.53 13.44 12.04
N LYS A 128 0.81 13.35 11.94
CA LYS A 128 1.75 14.40 12.31
C LYS A 128 2.31 15.03 11.06
N GLY A 129 2.35 16.35 11.04
CA GLY A 129 2.85 17.13 9.90
C GLY A 129 4.02 18.02 10.29
N GLN A 130 4.86 18.36 9.31
CA GLN A 130 5.92 19.34 9.46
C GLN A 130 5.90 20.32 8.29
N HIS A 131 6.11 21.59 8.59
CA HIS A 131 6.45 22.60 7.61
C HIS A 131 7.94 22.95 7.75
N HIS A 132 8.68 22.71 6.69
CA HIS A 132 10.10 23.05 6.59
C HIS A 132 10.23 24.33 5.77
N LYS A 133 10.80 25.39 6.36
CA LYS A 133 11.03 26.68 5.74
C LYS A 133 12.50 27.08 5.87
N THR A 134 13.15 27.37 4.73
CA THR A 134 14.47 27.96 4.75
C THR A 134 14.33 29.47 4.85
N GLU A 135 14.88 30.06 5.89
CA GLU A 135 14.88 31.51 6.13
C GLU A 135 15.93 32.22 5.24
N ALA A 136 15.82 33.55 5.10
CA ALA A 136 16.71 34.33 4.26
C ALA A 136 18.20 34.24 4.68
N ASN A 137 18.49 33.92 5.92
CA ASN A 137 19.85 33.68 6.46
C ASN A 137 20.36 32.25 6.21
N GLY A 138 19.60 31.38 5.50
CA GLY A 138 19.94 30.00 5.23
C GLY A 138 19.59 29.02 6.34
N ASN A 139 19.04 29.45 7.46
CA ASN A 139 18.62 28.57 8.53
C ASN A 139 17.31 27.86 8.19
N LEU A 140 17.20 26.60 8.61
CA LEU A 140 15.98 25.81 8.48
C LEU A 140 15.11 26.01 9.74
N THR A 141 13.87 26.47 9.54
CA THR A 141 12.82 26.51 10.55
C THR A 141 11.87 25.35 10.32
N ILE A 142 11.64 24.54 11.36
CA ILE A 142 10.69 23.42 11.35
C ILE A 142 9.53 23.75 12.30
N THR A 143 8.33 23.71 11.78
CA THR A 143 7.10 23.85 12.57
C THR A 143 6.35 22.53 12.54
N ASN A 144 5.97 22.03 13.71
CA ASN A 144 5.24 20.77 13.87
C ASN A 144 3.74 21.01 14.00
N PHE A 145 2.98 20.06 13.51
CA PHE A 145 1.52 20.08 13.51
C PHE A 145 0.95 18.69 13.81
N THR A 146 -0.23 18.68 14.42
CA THR A 146 -1.03 17.48 14.63
C THR A 146 -2.37 17.62 13.92
N TRP A 147 -2.76 16.60 13.14
CA TRP A 147 -4.08 16.58 12.50
C TRP A 147 -5.18 16.36 13.54
N ASN A 148 -6.09 17.29 13.62
CA ASN A 148 -7.28 17.19 14.45
C ASN A 148 -8.41 16.51 13.68
N LYS A 149 -8.62 15.23 13.97
CA LYS A 149 -9.63 14.41 13.28
C LYS A 149 -11.08 14.84 13.53
N SER A 150 -11.34 15.61 14.60
CA SER A 150 -12.69 16.09 14.91
C SER A 150 -13.04 17.36 14.14
N THR A 151 -12.10 18.28 14.04
CA THR A 151 -12.29 19.59 13.38
C THR A 151 -11.80 19.59 11.92
N LYS A 152 -11.05 18.55 11.52
CA LYS A 152 -10.43 18.38 10.18
C LYS A 152 -9.53 19.55 9.79
N VAL A 153 -8.74 20.02 10.74
CA VAL A 153 -7.71 21.05 10.55
C VAL A 153 -6.41 20.61 11.22
N TRP A 154 -5.33 21.31 10.92
CA TRP A 154 -4.05 21.11 11.58
C TRP A 154 -3.94 22.02 12.80
N ASP A 155 -3.64 21.45 13.94
CA ASP A 155 -3.25 22.16 15.15
C ASP A 155 -1.71 22.31 15.19
N ARG A 156 -1.23 23.51 15.50
CA ARG A 156 0.21 23.72 15.71
C ARG A 156 0.60 23.15 17.08
N ASP A 157 1.66 22.35 17.13
CA ASP A 157 2.18 21.73 18.36
C ASP A 157 2.87 22.76 19.26
#